data_5e4bae24eedb1f5a934dd4e16a11deab
#
_entry.id   5e4bae24eedb1f5a934dd4e16a11deab
#
_cell.length_a   1.000
_cell.length_b   1.000
_cell.length_c   1.000
_cell.angle_alpha   90.00
_cell.angle_beta   90.00
_cell.angle_gamma   90.00
#
_symmetry.space_group_name_H-M   'P 1'
#
loop_
_entity.id
_entity.type
_entity.pdbx_description
1 polymer ?
#
loop_
_entity_poly.entity_id
_entity_poly.type
_entity_poly.pdbx_seq_one_letter_code
_entity_poly.pdbx_strand_id
1 'polypeptide(L)'
;SMIVSALKNTDKRFNEGLSLNPAFIYAVILWPLFEEKSKTNKKTYLFEEFEKILFEQSKNISIPNFFQPTIFQIWRMQDKFFDLSRKNIEYMVRQEKFRAAFDFFLIRSNVDSDLLEYSNNWQDVYDNLK
;
A
#
# COMPACT_ATOMS: atom_id res chain seq x y z
N SER A 1 -7.86 -12.75 3.91
CA SER A 1 -7.64 -12.23 2.56
C SER A 1 -7.48 -10.72 2.61
N MET A 2 -6.61 -10.18 1.79
CA MET A 2 -6.40 -8.73 1.69
C MET A 2 -7.66 -8.00 1.25
N ILE A 3 -8.44 -8.61 0.37
CA ILE A 3 -9.68 -8.01 -0.12
C ILE A 3 -10.68 -7.83 1.03
N VAL A 4 -10.86 -8.86 1.86
CA VAL A 4 -11.75 -8.77 3.01
C VAL A 4 -11.27 -7.70 4.00
N SER A 5 -9.97 -7.66 4.28
CA SER A 5 -9.38 -6.64 5.16
C SER A 5 -9.56 -5.24 4.59
N ALA A 6 -9.43 -5.09 3.27
CA ALA A 6 -9.63 -3.80 2.60
C ALA A 6 -11.08 -3.33 2.71
N LEU A 7 -12.04 -4.24 2.56
CA LEU A 7 -13.45 -3.91 2.68
C LEU A 7 -13.78 -3.47 4.12
N LYS A 8 -13.23 -4.16 5.11
CA LYS A 8 -13.38 -3.75 6.52
C LYS A 8 -12.77 -2.39 6.79
N ASN A 9 -11.59 -2.12 6.23
CA ASN A 9 -10.94 -0.82 6.36
C ASN A 9 -11.77 0.28 5.71
N THR A 10 -12.35 0.00 4.55
CA THR A 10 -13.22 0.94 3.83
C THR A 10 -14.44 1.27 4.68
N ASP A 11 -15.09 0.27 5.27
CA ASP A 11 -16.23 0.48 6.14
C ASP A 11 -15.87 1.34 7.34
N LYS A 12 -14.73 1.06 7.97
CA LYS A 12 -14.24 1.83 9.10
C LYS A 12 -14.00 3.28 8.72
N ARG A 13 -13.35 3.54 7.59
CA ARG A 13 -13.09 4.89 7.11
C ARG A 13 -14.40 5.65 6.84
N PHE A 14 -15.35 4.97 6.24
CA PHE A 14 -16.67 5.57 5.99
C PHE A 14 -17.35 5.97 7.30
N ASN A 15 -17.34 5.06 8.27
CA ASN A 15 -17.97 5.31 9.57
C ASN A 15 -17.28 6.42 10.37
N GLU A 16 -15.98 6.64 10.14
CA GLU A 16 -15.22 7.70 10.77
C GLU A 16 -15.28 9.03 9.99
N GLY A 17 -16.04 9.07 8.90
CA GLY A 17 -16.13 10.26 8.06
C GLY A 17 -14.92 10.55 7.21
N LEU A 18 -14.02 9.57 7.06
CA LEU A 18 -12.83 9.71 6.24
C LEU A 18 -13.17 9.52 4.76
N SER A 19 -12.45 10.20 3.90
CA SER A 19 -12.65 10.06 2.46
C SER A 19 -12.25 8.68 1.97
N LEU A 20 -13.02 8.14 1.04
CA LEU A 20 -12.73 6.89 0.36
C LEU A 20 -12.00 7.20 -0.94
N ASN A 21 -10.87 6.54 -1.16
CA ASN A 21 -10.08 6.71 -2.37
C ASN A 21 -10.15 5.42 -3.20
N PRO A 22 -10.84 5.43 -4.35
CA PRO A 22 -10.92 4.21 -5.19
C PRO A 22 -9.56 3.66 -5.61
N ALA A 23 -8.55 4.51 -5.74
CA ALA A 23 -7.20 4.06 -6.08
C ALA A 23 -6.66 3.08 -5.03
N PHE A 24 -7.01 3.27 -3.76
CA PHE A 24 -6.59 2.38 -2.69
C PHE A 24 -7.14 0.96 -2.90
N ILE A 25 -8.39 0.85 -3.32
CA ILE A 25 -9.01 -0.45 -3.59
C ILE A 25 -8.30 -1.16 -4.75
N TYR A 26 -8.00 -0.43 -5.83
CA TYR A 26 -7.23 -1.00 -6.94
C TYR A 26 -5.85 -1.47 -6.48
N ALA A 27 -5.19 -0.68 -5.64
CA ALA A 27 -3.88 -1.05 -5.10
C ALA A 27 -3.93 -2.39 -4.35
N VAL A 28 -4.97 -2.60 -3.54
CA VAL A 28 -5.13 -3.85 -2.80
C VAL A 28 -5.41 -5.02 -3.72
N ILE A 29 -6.30 -4.84 -4.68
CA ILE A 29 -6.70 -5.93 -5.59
C ILE A 29 -5.53 -6.39 -6.45
N LEU A 30 -4.70 -5.45 -6.92
CA LEU A 30 -3.61 -5.74 -7.85
C LEU A 30 -2.29 -6.11 -7.16
N TRP A 31 -2.17 -5.86 -5.85
CA TRP A 31 -0.93 -6.10 -5.11
C TRP A 31 -0.40 -7.54 -5.22
N PRO A 32 -1.24 -8.59 -5.10
CA PRO A 32 -0.71 -9.95 -5.19
C PRO A 32 0.02 -10.23 -6.51
N LEU A 33 -0.45 -9.65 -7.61
CA LEU A 33 0.21 -9.79 -8.90
C LEU A 33 1.56 -9.09 -8.95
N PHE A 34 1.62 -7.88 -8.37
CA PHE A 34 2.86 -7.12 -8.28
C PHE A 34 3.87 -7.85 -7.40
N GLU A 35 3.44 -8.34 -6.24
CA GLU A 35 4.31 -9.05 -5.30
C GLU A 35 4.90 -10.31 -5.93
N GLU A 36 4.08 -11.08 -6.65
CA GLU A 36 4.53 -12.28 -7.34
C GLU A 36 5.61 -11.97 -8.37
N LYS A 37 5.41 -10.93 -9.17
CA LYS A 37 6.39 -10.52 -10.19
C LYS A 37 7.66 -9.96 -9.58
N SER A 38 7.56 -9.24 -8.47
CA SER A 38 8.74 -8.66 -7.82
C SER A 38 9.62 -9.73 -7.18
N LYS A 39 9.07 -10.88 -6.81
CA LYS A 39 9.86 -12.02 -6.30
C LYS A 39 10.74 -12.65 -7.37
N THR A 40 10.29 -12.63 -8.63
CA THR A 40 11.05 -13.22 -9.74
C THR A 40 12.06 -12.24 -10.31
N ASN A 41 11.92 -10.93 -10.06
CA ASN A 41 12.73 -9.90 -10.67
C ASN A 41 13.14 -8.85 -9.65
N LYS A 42 14.07 -9.23 -8.77
CA LYS A 42 14.45 -8.43 -7.59
C LYS A 42 15.04 -7.05 -7.86
N LYS A 43 15.45 -6.75 -9.10
CA LYS A 43 16.17 -5.51 -9.40
C LYS A 43 15.33 -4.42 -10.05
N THR A 44 14.13 -4.73 -10.53
CA THR A 44 13.38 -3.79 -11.37
C THR A 44 11.90 -3.74 -11.04
N TYR A 45 11.57 -3.97 -9.78
CA TYR A 45 10.16 -3.90 -9.41
C TYR A 45 9.65 -2.48 -9.29
N LEU A 46 10.21 -1.61 -9.99
CA LEU A 46 9.80 -0.25 -9.88
C LEU A 46 8.73 0.05 -10.92
N PHE A 47 8.99 0.98 -11.74
CA PHE A 47 7.97 1.54 -12.59
C PHE A 47 7.59 0.61 -13.74
N GLU A 48 8.56 -0.12 -14.30
CA GLU A 48 8.33 -1.00 -15.44
C GLU A 48 7.39 -2.16 -15.12
N GLU A 49 7.59 -2.82 -13.97
CA GLU A 49 6.72 -3.91 -13.55
C GLU A 49 5.33 -3.39 -13.22
N PHE A 50 5.25 -2.22 -12.60
CA PHE A 50 4.00 -1.55 -12.33
C PHE A 50 3.23 -1.28 -13.63
N GLU A 51 3.88 -0.72 -14.64
CA GLU A 51 3.24 -0.45 -15.92
C GLU A 51 2.78 -1.72 -16.62
N LYS A 52 3.58 -2.79 -16.57
CA LYS A 52 3.19 -4.07 -17.17
C LYS A 52 1.94 -4.63 -16.54
N ILE A 53 1.87 -4.58 -15.21
CA ILE A 53 0.70 -5.09 -14.48
C ILE A 53 -0.53 -4.29 -14.84
N LEU A 54 -0.43 -2.98 -14.87
CA LEU A 54 -1.54 -2.13 -15.25
C LEU A 54 -1.97 -2.38 -16.69
N PHE A 55 -1.02 -2.56 -17.60
CA PHE A 55 -1.32 -2.84 -18.99
C PHE A 55 -2.06 -4.18 -19.15
N GLU A 56 -1.59 -5.22 -18.49
CA GLU A 56 -2.21 -6.53 -18.53
C GLU A 56 -3.61 -6.51 -17.92
N GLN A 57 -3.78 -5.83 -16.81
CA GLN A 57 -5.06 -5.77 -16.11
C GLN A 57 -6.05 -4.82 -16.78
N SER A 58 -5.59 -3.82 -17.51
CA SER A 58 -6.47 -2.91 -18.23
C SER A 58 -7.29 -3.60 -19.33
N LYS A 59 -6.88 -4.81 -19.73
CA LYS A 59 -7.67 -5.63 -20.65
C LYS A 59 -8.92 -6.22 -20.00
N ASN A 60 -8.88 -6.40 -18.69
CA ASN A 60 -9.95 -7.03 -17.93
C ASN A 60 -10.66 -6.04 -16.99
N ILE A 61 -9.94 -5.05 -16.51
CA ILE A 61 -10.45 -4.05 -15.57
C ILE A 61 -10.00 -2.68 -16.07
N SER A 62 -10.96 -1.78 -16.25
CA SER A 62 -10.64 -0.41 -16.64
C SER A 62 -10.17 0.37 -15.41
N ILE A 63 -8.89 0.72 -15.38
CA ILE A 63 -8.31 1.52 -14.30
C ILE A 63 -8.09 2.93 -14.83
N PRO A 64 -8.82 3.94 -14.29
CA PRO A 64 -8.61 5.31 -14.74
C PRO A 64 -7.16 5.75 -14.56
N ASN A 65 -6.62 6.42 -15.57
CA ASN A 65 -5.21 6.81 -15.59
C ASN A 65 -4.82 7.68 -14.39
N PHE A 66 -5.72 8.51 -13.89
CA PHE A 66 -5.39 9.41 -12.79
C PHE A 66 -5.24 8.68 -11.45
N PHE A 67 -5.65 7.41 -11.35
CA PHE A 67 -5.41 6.60 -10.15
C PHE A 67 -4.00 6.00 -10.13
N GLN A 68 -3.37 5.86 -11.28
CA GLN A 68 -2.09 5.15 -11.39
C GLN A 68 -0.97 5.74 -10.52
N PRO A 69 -0.78 7.07 -10.46
CA PRO A 69 0.25 7.63 -9.58
C PRO A 69 0.05 7.29 -8.11
N THR A 70 -1.19 7.30 -7.64
CA THR A 70 -1.50 6.95 -6.24
C THR A 70 -1.20 5.49 -5.95
N ILE A 71 -1.61 4.58 -6.85
CA ILE A 71 -1.32 3.15 -6.70
C ILE A 71 0.18 2.92 -6.64
N PHE A 72 0.92 3.54 -7.54
CA PHE A 72 2.38 3.42 -7.60
C PHE A 72 3.03 3.93 -6.31
N GLN A 73 2.60 5.07 -5.80
CA GLN A 73 3.14 5.63 -4.56
C GLN A 73 2.91 4.71 -3.37
N ILE A 74 1.72 4.13 -3.26
CA ILE A 74 1.40 3.19 -2.18
C ILE A 74 2.31 1.99 -2.25
N TRP A 75 2.45 1.38 -3.43
CA TRP A 75 3.28 0.19 -3.61
C TRP A 75 4.75 0.47 -3.38
N ARG A 76 5.24 1.58 -3.90
CA ARG A 76 6.64 1.99 -3.80
C ARG A 76 7.08 2.17 -2.34
N MET A 77 6.19 2.65 -1.50
CA MET A 77 6.50 2.91 -0.10
C MET A 77 6.54 1.64 0.75
N GLN A 78 6.01 0.52 0.27
CA GLN A 78 5.90 -0.68 1.09
C GLN A 78 7.24 -1.20 1.61
N ASP A 79 8.26 -1.23 0.79
CA ASP A 79 9.59 -1.71 1.21
C ASP A 79 10.19 -0.82 2.29
N LYS A 80 9.85 0.45 2.31
CA LYS A 80 10.39 1.40 3.27
C LYS A 80 9.85 1.18 4.69
N PHE A 81 8.74 0.46 4.84
CA PHE A 81 8.21 0.14 6.17
C PHE A 81 9.09 -0.86 6.92
N PHE A 82 10.01 -1.54 6.25
CA PHE A 82 10.96 -2.42 6.90
C PHE A 82 12.18 -1.70 7.47
N ASP A 83 12.35 -0.42 7.18
CA ASP A 83 13.46 0.39 7.68
C ASP A 83 12.95 1.27 8.83
N LEU A 84 13.32 0.89 10.06
CA LEU A 84 12.88 1.60 11.27
C LEU A 84 13.90 2.66 11.72
N SER A 85 14.84 3.04 10.86
CA SER A 85 15.78 4.12 11.19
C SER A 85 15.06 5.45 11.33
N ARG A 86 15.60 6.31 12.20
CA ARG A 86 15.01 7.64 12.43
C ARG A 86 14.90 8.45 11.15
N LYS A 87 15.93 8.38 10.32
CA LYS A 87 15.97 9.10 9.05
C LYS A 87 14.82 8.68 8.14
N ASN A 88 14.58 7.37 8.03
CA ASN A 88 13.50 6.86 7.20
C ASN A 88 12.13 7.21 7.79
N ILE A 89 11.97 7.12 9.11
CA ILE A 89 10.72 7.48 9.75
C ILE A 89 10.37 8.95 9.48
N GLU A 90 11.33 9.83 9.64
CA GLU A 90 11.14 11.26 9.36
C GLU A 90 10.76 11.51 7.89
N TYR A 91 11.40 10.77 6.97
CA TYR A 91 11.09 10.86 5.55
C TYR A 91 9.67 10.39 5.26
N MET A 92 9.31 9.22 5.79
CA MET A 92 8.03 8.57 5.49
C MET A 92 6.83 9.38 5.98
N VAL A 93 6.89 9.89 7.21
CA VAL A 93 5.74 10.60 7.78
C VAL A 93 5.46 11.93 7.08
N ARG A 94 6.42 12.45 6.32
CA ARG A 94 6.25 13.68 5.55
C ARG A 94 5.63 13.46 4.18
N GLN A 95 5.53 12.19 3.75
CA GLN A 95 4.98 11.89 2.43
C GLN A 95 3.48 12.10 2.42
N GLU A 96 2.97 12.72 1.37
CA GLU A 96 1.55 12.98 1.21
C GLU A 96 0.72 11.69 1.29
N LYS A 97 1.25 10.59 0.74
CA LYS A 97 0.55 9.31 0.70
C LYS A 97 0.91 8.39 1.87
N PHE A 98 1.57 8.91 2.91
CA PHE A 98 1.97 8.08 4.04
C PHE A 98 0.78 7.36 4.67
N ARG A 99 -0.31 8.08 4.95
CA ARG A 99 -1.49 7.47 5.59
C ARG A 99 -2.05 6.32 4.76
N ALA A 100 -2.19 6.54 3.46
CA ALA A 100 -2.71 5.50 2.57
C ALA A 100 -1.75 4.30 2.49
N ALA A 101 -0.45 4.55 2.38
CA ALA A 101 0.56 3.50 2.34
C ALA A 101 0.62 2.72 3.65
N PHE A 102 0.48 3.41 4.79
CA PHE A 102 0.46 2.77 6.09
C PHE A 102 -0.80 1.90 6.27
N ASP A 103 -1.97 2.42 5.91
CA ASP A 103 -3.21 1.62 5.94
C ASP A 103 -3.07 0.37 5.09
N PHE A 104 -2.44 0.50 3.93
CA PHE A 104 -2.16 -0.63 3.05
C PHE A 104 -1.24 -1.66 3.75
N PHE A 105 -0.19 -1.19 4.40
CA PHE A 105 0.74 -2.06 5.13
C PHE A 105 0.03 -2.78 6.28
N LEU A 106 -0.88 -2.12 6.98
CA LEU A 106 -1.68 -2.73 8.03
C LEU A 106 -2.54 -3.87 7.49
N ILE A 107 -3.13 -3.67 6.31
CA ILE A 107 -3.91 -4.72 5.64
C ILE A 107 -3.02 -5.92 5.33
N ARG A 108 -1.81 -5.69 4.82
CA ARG A 108 -0.85 -6.77 4.57
C ARG A 108 -0.50 -7.52 5.83
N SER A 109 -0.30 -6.81 6.94
CA SER A 109 0.07 -7.44 8.22
C SER A 109 -1.06 -8.29 8.81
N ASN A 110 -2.31 -8.04 8.41
CA ASN A 110 -3.43 -8.87 8.84
C ASN A 110 -3.44 -10.25 8.18
N VAL A 111 -2.80 -10.39 7.02
CA VAL A 111 -2.69 -11.69 6.33
C VAL A 111 -1.30 -12.29 6.43
N ASP A 112 -0.29 -11.51 6.79
CA ASP A 112 1.09 -11.98 6.95
C ASP A 112 1.59 -11.56 8.33
N SER A 113 1.61 -12.53 9.26
CA SER A 113 2.01 -12.28 10.64
C SER A 113 3.46 -11.84 10.79
N ASP A 114 4.31 -12.12 9.80
CA ASP A 114 5.70 -11.68 9.83
C ASP A 114 5.83 -10.15 9.78
N LEU A 115 4.79 -9.47 9.33
CA LEU A 115 4.77 -8.01 9.25
C LEU A 115 4.24 -7.33 10.51
N LEU A 116 3.68 -8.09 11.47
CA LEU A 116 3.03 -7.51 12.64
C LEU A 116 3.97 -6.66 13.50
N GLU A 117 5.19 -7.10 13.69
CA GLU A 117 6.16 -6.33 14.47
C GLU A 117 6.40 -4.95 13.86
N TYR A 118 6.57 -4.91 12.55
CA TYR A 118 6.76 -3.65 11.84
C TYR A 118 5.52 -2.77 11.90
N SER A 119 4.35 -3.34 11.69
CA SER A 119 3.11 -2.57 11.73
C SER A 119 2.85 -1.99 13.12
N ASN A 120 3.17 -2.72 14.19
CA ASN A 120 3.03 -2.23 15.55
C ASN A 120 3.99 -1.07 15.83
N ASN A 121 5.22 -1.15 15.35
CA ASN A 121 6.19 -0.06 15.48
C ASN A 121 5.70 1.19 14.74
N TRP A 122 5.20 1.04 13.53
CA TRP A 122 4.69 2.17 12.77
C TRP A 122 3.41 2.74 13.36
N GLN A 123 2.58 1.91 14.00
CA GLN A 123 1.40 2.38 14.70
C GLN A 123 1.81 3.31 15.86
N ASP A 124 2.84 2.92 16.62
CA ASP A 124 3.36 3.75 17.70
C ASP A 124 3.89 5.09 17.16
N VAL A 125 4.62 5.05 16.05
CA VAL A 125 5.09 6.27 15.40
C VAL A 125 3.92 7.18 15.03
N TYR A 126 2.90 6.60 14.40
CA TYR A 126 1.73 7.35 13.95
C TYR A 126 0.97 7.97 15.12
N ASP A 127 0.80 7.22 16.19
CA ASP A 127 0.09 7.71 17.38
C ASP A 127 0.84 8.87 18.04
N ASN A 128 2.17 8.87 17.97
CA ASN A 128 2.98 9.95 18.55
C ASN A 128 3.01 11.21 17.68
N LEU A 129 2.49 11.16 16.45
CA LEU A 129 2.38 12.34 15.59
C LEU A 129 1.20 13.22 15.98
N LYS A 130 0.27 12.72 16.75
CA LYS A 130 -0.92 13.47 17.17
C LYS A 130 -0.56 14.38 18.38
#